data_884a5bf22986244d0d1852a244d603bc
#
_entry.id   884a5bf22986244d0d1852a244d603bc
#
_cell.length_a   1.000
_cell.length_b   1.000
_cell.length_c   1.000
_cell.angle_alpha   90.00
_cell.angle_beta   90.00
_cell.angle_gamma   90.00
#
_symmetry.space_group_name_H-M   'P 1'
#
loop_
_entity.id
_entity.type
_entity.pdbx_description
1 polymer ?
#
loop_
_entity_poly.entity_id
_entity_poly.type
_entity_poly.pdbx_seq_one_letter_code
_entity_poly.pdbx_strand_id
1 'polypeptide(L)'
;MAGPHENLEHAEHAQHAAHGGGENNKKIALIISVLALFLAFSETFGKSAQTAALNFQIEASNLWNFFQAKNIRRTATIVATEAAKIEFASATDEARKAALAKQIDEWTKTAARYRSEPEAGGGKGEGTQELSRRAQETEKLRDLQLNKYHNFEFASAAFQIGIVLASAAVITSMMGLAYLAIGVGVLGIVLTCTGLFVPDMLHNILHWFEALFAGGGHH
;
A
#
# COMPACT_ATOMS: atom_id res chain seq x y z
N MET A 1 20.17 -4.29 1.82
CA MET A 1 19.66 -4.18 0.44
C MET A 1 20.82 -3.65 -0.40
N ALA A 2 21.29 -4.45 -1.37
CA ALA A 2 22.30 -4.01 -2.32
C ALA A 2 21.73 -2.82 -3.11
N GLY A 3 22.51 -1.74 -3.23
CA GLY A 3 22.07 -0.54 -3.95
C GLY A 3 22.04 -0.75 -5.46
N PRO A 4 21.33 0.09 -6.25
CA PRO A 4 21.30 0.01 -7.71
C PRO A 4 22.70 0.02 -8.35
N HIS A 5 23.68 0.64 -7.70
CA HIS A 5 25.08 0.68 -8.16
C HIS A 5 25.79 -0.67 -8.08
N GLU A 6 25.54 -1.45 -7.04
CA GLU A 6 26.17 -2.75 -6.81
C GLU A 6 25.73 -3.79 -7.87
N ASN A 7 24.46 -3.72 -8.28
CA ASN A 7 23.92 -4.56 -9.35
C ASN A 7 24.48 -4.20 -10.75
N LEU A 8 24.77 -2.89 -10.98
CA LEU A 8 25.41 -2.44 -12.21
C LEU A 8 26.87 -2.87 -12.28
N GLU A 9 27.63 -2.81 -11.18
CA GLU A 9 29.00 -3.32 -11.12
C GLU A 9 29.07 -4.81 -11.41
N HIS A 10 28.15 -5.61 -10.87
CA HIS A 10 28.09 -7.04 -11.21
C HIS A 10 27.78 -7.29 -12.68
N ALA A 11 26.94 -6.49 -13.30
CA ALA A 11 26.62 -6.59 -14.73
C ALA A 11 27.84 -6.16 -15.59
N GLU A 12 28.58 -5.12 -15.19
CA GLU A 12 29.79 -4.66 -15.90
C GLU A 12 30.93 -5.68 -15.78
N HIS A 13 31.18 -6.24 -14.59
CA HIS A 13 32.19 -7.31 -14.43
C HIS A 13 31.89 -8.56 -15.25
N ALA A 14 30.61 -8.94 -15.36
CA ALA A 14 30.19 -10.05 -16.19
C ALA A 14 30.35 -9.75 -17.69
N GLN A 15 30.15 -8.52 -18.13
CA GLN A 15 30.41 -8.08 -19.50
C GLN A 15 31.92 -8.10 -19.86
N HIS A 16 32.80 -7.66 -18.95
CA HIS A 16 34.25 -7.72 -19.15
C HIS A 16 34.76 -9.17 -19.22
N ALA A 17 34.23 -10.07 -18.40
CA ALA A 17 34.56 -11.49 -18.45
C ALA A 17 34.10 -12.17 -19.76
N ALA A 18 33.03 -11.66 -20.38
CA ALA A 18 32.47 -12.18 -21.63
C ALA A 18 33.30 -11.82 -22.88
N HIS A 19 34.11 -10.74 -22.84
CA HIS A 19 34.92 -10.32 -23.99
C HIS A 19 36.10 -11.25 -24.31
N GLY A 20 36.56 -12.11 -23.38
CA GLY A 20 37.59 -13.09 -23.58
C GLY A 20 37.08 -14.52 -23.84
N GLY A 21 35.78 -14.76 -23.87
CA GLY A 21 35.17 -16.09 -23.89
C GLY A 21 34.51 -16.46 -25.22
N GLY A 22 34.26 -17.76 -25.42
CA GLY A 22 33.59 -18.30 -26.60
C GLY A 22 32.15 -17.82 -26.76
N GLU A 23 31.47 -18.26 -27.83
CA GLU A 23 30.10 -17.85 -28.21
C GLU A 23 29.08 -18.01 -27.08
N ASN A 24 29.24 -18.98 -26.19
CA ASN A 24 28.36 -19.19 -25.04
C ASN A 24 28.43 -18.07 -24.01
N ASN A 25 29.63 -17.50 -23.77
CA ASN A 25 29.78 -16.39 -22.81
C ASN A 25 29.10 -15.11 -23.31
N LYS A 26 29.09 -14.89 -24.63
CA LYS A 26 28.33 -13.75 -25.22
C LYS A 26 26.85 -13.91 -25.03
N LYS A 27 26.31 -15.14 -25.15
CA LYS A 27 24.85 -15.39 -24.90
C LYS A 27 24.49 -15.17 -23.43
N ILE A 28 25.35 -15.61 -22.50
CA ILE A 28 25.11 -15.41 -21.06
C ILE A 28 25.18 -13.90 -20.70
N ALA A 29 26.15 -13.17 -21.28
CA ALA A 29 26.23 -11.71 -21.06
C ALA A 29 24.95 -10.98 -21.55
N LEU A 30 24.37 -11.41 -22.67
CA LEU A 30 23.09 -10.88 -23.13
C LEU A 30 21.96 -11.17 -22.15
N ILE A 31 21.90 -12.38 -21.59
CA ILE A 31 20.90 -12.75 -20.57
C ILE A 31 21.04 -11.83 -19.34
N ILE A 32 22.26 -11.60 -18.85
CA ILE A 32 22.53 -10.69 -17.72
C ILE A 32 22.01 -9.29 -18.04
N SER A 33 22.31 -8.75 -19.22
CA SER A 33 21.86 -7.41 -19.62
C SER A 33 20.34 -7.31 -19.68
N VAL A 34 19.66 -8.34 -20.19
CA VAL A 34 18.18 -8.40 -20.22
C VAL A 34 17.61 -8.47 -18.80
N LEU A 35 18.16 -9.32 -17.93
CA LEU A 35 17.72 -9.41 -16.53
C LEU A 35 17.94 -8.09 -15.79
N ALA A 36 19.07 -7.41 -16.02
CA ALA A 36 19.36 -6.11 -15.42
C ALA A 36 18.37 -5.03 -15.89
N LEU A 37 17.95 -5.06 -17.15
CA LEU A 37 16.90 -4.16 -17.66
C LEU A 37 15.56 -4.40 -16.96
N PHE A 38 15.11 -5.65 -16.84
CA PHE A 38 13.88 -5.98 -16.13
C PHE A 38 13.96 -5.66 -14.64
N LEU A 39 15.13 -5.85 -14.01
CA LEU A 39 15.39 -5.43 -12.64
C LEU A 39 15.16 -3.92 -12.48
N ALA A 40 15.74 -3.09 -13.36
CA ALA A 40 15.60 -1.65 -13.30
C ALA A 40 14.13 -1.20 -13.46
N PHE A 41 13.35 -1.84 -14.34
CA PHE A 41 11.92 -1.58 -14.45
C PHE A 41 11.17 -1.98 -13.18
N SER A 42 11.41 -3.17 -12.65
CA SER A 42 10.75 -3.67 -11.44
C SER A 42 11.03 -2.76 -10.23
N GLU A 43 12.27 -2.33 -10.04
CA GLU A 43 12.64 -1.38 -8.98
C GLU A 43 11.96 -0.01 -9.15
N THR A 44 11.88 0.49 -10.38
CA THR A 44 11.24 1.78 -10.66
C THR A 44 9.74 1.73 -10.36
N PHE A 45 9.04 0.69 -10.81
CA PHE A 45 7.62 0.49 -10.52
C PHE A 45 7.39 0.23 -9.04
N GLY A 46 8.25 -0.53 -8.38
CA GLY A 46 8.21 -0.78 -6.94
C GLY A 46 8.30 0.51 -6.14
N LYS A 47 9.30 1.37 -6.43
CA LYS A 47 9.44 2.69 -5.79
C LYS A 47 8.24 3.60 -6.02
N SER A 48 7.68 3.59 -7.24
CA SER A 48 6.47 4.35 -7.55
C SER A 48 5.27 3.88 -6.72
N ALA A 49 5.05 2.57 -6.64
CA ALA A 49 3.98 1.97 -5.83
C ALA A 49 4.17 2.25 -4.34
N GLN A 50 5.39 2.13 -3.81
CA GLN A 50 5.72 2.46 -2.43
C GLN A 50 5.41 3.92 -2.09
N THR A 51 5.81 4.85 -2.97
CA THR A 51 5.55 6.28 -2.78
C THR A 51 4.05 6.57 -2.80
N ALA A 52 3.30 5.94 -3.70
CA ALA A 52 1.85 6.06 -3.76
C ALA A 52 1.18 5.51 -2.49
N ALA A 53 1.63 4.36 -1.98
CA ALA A 53 1.13 3.77 -0.73
C ALA A 53 1.36 4.71 0.47
N LEU A 54 2.55 5.32 0.57
CA LEU A 54 2.87 6.30 1.62
C LEU A 54 1.97 7.53 1.53
N ASN A 55 1.70 8.05 0.34
CA ASN A 55 0.80 9.18 0.15
C ASN A 55 -0.63 8.85 0.60
N PHE A 56 -1.17 7.68 0.23
CA PHE A 56 -2.47 7.24 0.69
C PHE A 56 -2.50 6.98 2.20
N GLN A 57 -1.42 6.48 2.79
CA GLN A 57 -1.32 6.32 4.25
C GLN A 57 -1.42 7.66 4.97
N ILE A 58 -0.73 8.69 4.47
CA ILE A 58 -0.81 10.06 5.03
C ILE A 58 -2.21 10.64 4.87
N GLU A 59 -2.82 10.47 3.69
CA GLU A 59 -4.18 10.96 3.45
C GLU A 59 -5.20 10.26 4.35
N ALA A 60 -5.16 8.95 4.49
CA ALA A 60 -6.02 8.18 5.38
C ALA A 60 -5.86 8.64 6.84
N SER A 61 -4.62 8.81 7.30
CA SER A 61 -4.32 9.32 8.65
C SER A 61 -4.92 10.71 8.87
N ASN A 62 -4.81 11.62 7.89
CA ASN A 62 -5.39 12.95 7.98
C ASN A 62 -6.94 12.91 8.05
N LEU A 63 -7.56 12.02 7.26
CA LEU A 63 -9.02 11.82 7.29
C LEU A 63 -9.48 11.26 8.65
N TRP A 64 -8.75 10.31 9.23
CA TRP A 64 -9.05 9.80 10.58
C TRP A 64 -8.86 10.86 11.67
N ASN A 65 -7.82 11.68 11.58
CA ASN A 65 -7.62 12.79 12.50
C ASN A 65 -8.76 13.80 12.41
N PHE A 66 -9.24 14.10 11.20
CA PHE A 66 -10.38 15.00 11.01
C PHE A 66 -11.68 14.37 11.53
N PHE A 67 -11.89 13.09 11.27
CA PHE A 67 -12.98 12.31 11.85
C PHE A 67 -12.98 12.41 13.38
N GLN A 68 -11.85 12.17 14.02
CA GLN A 68 -11.71 12.22 15.48
C GLN A 68 -12.05 13.62 16.02
N ALA A 69 -11.51 14.67 15.40
CA ALA A 69 -11.78 16.05 15.79
C ALA A 69 -13.28 16.40 15.71
N LYS A 70 -13.95 16.02 14.61
CA LYS A 70 -15.41 16.22 14.47
C LYS A 70 -16.22 15.36 15.43
N ASN A 71 -15.79 14.12 15.67
CA ASN A 71 -16.48 13.23 16.60
C ASN A 71 -16.40 13.74 18.04
N ILE A 72 -15.26 14.28 18.47
CA ILE A 72 -15.11 14.93 19.78
C ILE A 72 -16.06 16.13 19.89
N ARG A 73 -16.09 17.01 18.89
CA ARG A 73 -17.01 18.16 18.86
C ARG A 73 -18.48 17.71 18.92
N ARG A 74 -18.83 16.68 18.13
CA ARG A 74 -20.17 16.11 18.13
C ARG A 74 -20.54 15.58 19.51
N THR A 75 -19.67 14.80 20.15
CA THR A 75 -19.89 14.24 21.49
C THR A 75 -20.06 15.36 22.52
N ALA A 76 -19.20 16.38 22.52
CA ALA A 76 -19.31 17.53 23.41
C ALA A 76 -20.65 18.27 23.23
N THR A 77 -21.09 18.46 21.98
CA THR A 77 -22.38 19.08 21.69
C THR A 77 -23.56 18.25 22.20
N ILE A 78 -23.48 16.90 22.05
CA ILE A 78 -24.53 16.00 22.57
C ILE A 78 -24.58 16.06 24.10
N VAL A 79 -23.43 15.99 24.79
CA VAL A 79 -23.38 16.09 26.27
C VAL A 79 -23.96 17.44 26.76
N ALA A 80 -23.57 18.55 26.10
CA ALA A 80 -24.12 19.86 26.43
C ALA A 80 -25.64 19.93 26.18
N THR A 81 -26.11 19.30 25.09
CA THR A 81 -27.55 19.22 24.79
C THR A 81 -28.30 18.45 25.88
N GLU A 82 -27.78 17.33 26.35
CA GLU A 82 -28.42 16.55 27.43
C GLU A 82 -28.41 17.32 28.75
N ALA A 83 -27.35 18.04 29.09
CA ALA A 83 -27.33 18.93 30.26
C ALA A 83 -28.39 20.03 30.17
N ALA A 84 -28.53 20.68 29.00
CA ALA A 84 -29.54 21.69 28.76
C ALA A 84 -30.98 21.13 28.85
N LYS A 85 -31.22 19.90 28.43
CA LYS A 85 -32.52 19.22 28.59
C LYS A 85 -32.87 18.99 30.06
N ILE A 86 -31.91 18.60 30.91
CA ILE A 86 -32.11 18.44 32.35
C ILE A 86 -32.46 19.78 32.97
N GLU A 87 -31.76 20.87 32.58
CA GLU A 87 -32.04 22.22 33.06
C GLU A 87 -33.42 22.72 32.60
N PHE A 88 -33.78 22.46 31.34
CA PHE A 88 -35.11 22.80 30.79
C PHE A 88 -36.23 22.13 31.59
N ALA A 89 -36.06 20.87 31.97
CA ALA A 89 -37.06 20.11 32.73
C ALA A 89 -37.27 20.70 34.16
N SER A 90 -36.24 21.30 34.74
CA SER A 90 -36.29 21.92 36.09
C SER A 90 -36.61 23.41 36.10
N ALA A 91 -36.58 24.10 34.96
CA ALA A 91 -36.83 25.53 34.87
C ALA A 91 -38.27 25.83 35.14
N THR A 92 -38.52 26.90 35.92
CA THR A 92 -39.87 27.40 36.25
C THR A 92 -40.22 28.69 35.50
N ASP A 93 -39.19 29.42 35.04
CA ASP A 93 -39.34 30.67 34.29
C ASP A 93 -39.55 30.39 32.79
N GLU A 94 -40.62 30.89 32.22
CA GLU A 94 -40.99 30.69 30.81
C GLU A 94 -39.99 31.31 29.81
N ALA A 95 -39.40 32.48 30.16
CA ALA A 95 -38.37 33.08 29.30
C ALA A 95 -37.11 32.21 29.24
N ARG A 96 -36.70 31.62 30.37
CA ARG A 96 -35.59 30.70 30.45
C ARG A 96 -35.84 29.38 29.71
N LYS A 97 -37.07 28.83 29.82
CA LYS A 97 -37.48 27.65 29.04
C LYS A 97 -37.43 27.92 27.55
N ALA A 98 -37.92 29.06 27.08
CA ALA A 98 -37.85 29.38 25.65
C ALA A 98 -36.41 29.51 25.13
N ALA A 99 -35.52 30.14 25.93
CA ALA A 99 -34.09 30.21 25.58
C ALA A 99 -33.42 28.84 25.53
N LEU A 100 -33.67 27.99 26.52
CA LEU A 100 -33.12 26.62 26.56
C LEU A 100 -33.67 25.76 25.42
N ALA A 101 -34.95 25.85 25.09
CA ALA A 101 -35.55 25.13 23.97
C ALA A 101 -34.87 25.49 22.64
N LYS A 102 -34.62 26.77 22.39
CA LYS A 102 -33.90 27.23 21.21
C LYS A 102 -32.48 26.72 21.17
N GLN A 103 -31.78 26.77 22.28
CA GLN A 103 -30.39 26.26 22.37
C GLN A 103 -30.30 24.76 22.14
N ILE A 104 -31.22 23.96 22.69
CA ILE A 104 -31.32 22.51 22.49
C ILE A 104 -31.52 22.18 21.00
N ASP A 105 -32.45 22.93 20.33
CA ASP A 105 -32.71 22.75 18.90
C ASP A 105 -31.45 23.05 18.04
N GLU A 106 -30.80 24.19 18.30
CA GLU A 106 -29.59 24.60 17.59
C GLU A 106 -28.43 23.58 17.78
N TRP A 107 -28.25 23.11 19.01
CA TRP A 107 -27.20 22.11 19.29
C TRP A 107 -27.53 20.74 18.70
N THR A 108 -28.81 20.35 18.72
CA THR A 108 -29.25 19.10 18.08
C THR A 108 -28.99 19.13 16.57
N LYS A 109 -29.33 20.25 15.90
CA LYS A 109 -29.00 20.45 14.48
C LYS A 109 -27.49 20.44 14.22
N THR A 110 -26.71 21.05 15.09
CA THR A 110 -25.25 21.08 15.00
C THR A 110 -24.64 19.68 15.15
N ALA A 111 -25.11 18.89 16.12
CA ALA A 111 -24.68 17.51 16.30
C ALA A 111 -25.05 16.62 15.11
N ALA A 112 -26.23 16.83 14.52
CA ALA A 112 -26.66 16.15 13.30
C ALA A 112 -25.75 16.50 12.11
N ARG A 113 -25.42 17.79 11.94
CA ARG A 113 -24.49 18.26 10.91
C ARG A 113 -23.10 17.65 11.08
N TYR A 114 -22.56 17.57 12.29
CA TYR A 114 -21.28 16.90 12.53
C TYR A 114 -21.31 15.41 12.21
N ARG A 115 -22.47 14.76 12.31
CA ARG A 115 -22.65 13.37 11.94
C ARG A 115 -22.59 13.18 10.42
N SER A 116 -23.33 14.00 9.67
CA SER A 116 -23.39 13.94 8.20
C SER A 116 -23.52 15.35 7.62
N GLU A 117 -22.62 15.70 6.72
CA GLU A 117 -22.55 16.99 6.03
C GLU A 117 -22.05 16.78 4.60
N PRO A 118 -22.86 16.16 3.72
CA PRO A 118 -22.42 15.70 2.39
C PRO A 118 -22.04 16.85 1.45
N GLU A 119 -22.61 18.04 1.63
CA GLU A 119 -22.35 19.24 0.79
C GLU A 119 -21.03 19.94 1.15
N ALA A 120 -20.46 19.69 2.33
CA ALA A 120 -19.22 20.33 2.77
C ALA A 120 -18.00 19.81 2.00
N GLY A 121 -16.89 20.57 2.03
CA GLY A 121 -15.65 20.17 1.40
C GLY A 121 -15.73 20.02 -0.12
N GLY A 122 -16.54 20.86 -0.79
CA GLY A 122 -16.75 20.81 -2.23
C GLY A 122 -17.49 19.55 -2.70
N GLY A 123 -18.46 19.09 -1.91
CA GLY A 123 -19.27 17.89 -2.20
C GLY A 123 -18.60 16.56 -1.81
N LYS A 124 -17.41 16.60 -1.20
CA LYS A 124 -16.73 15.37 -0.73
C LYS A 124 -17.29 14.87 0.61
N GLY A 125 -18.03 15.72 1.32
CA GLY A 125 -18.58 15.46 2.63
C GLY A 125 -17.55 15.58 3.76
N GLU A 126 -17.96 16.23 4.85
CA GLU A 126 -17.11 16.46 6.02
C GLU A 126 -17.74 15.98 7.33
N GLY A 127 -18.90 15.35 7.32
CA GLY A 127 -19.46 14.69 8.49
C GLY A 127 -18.63 13.46 8.90
N THR A 128 -18.82 13.00 10.14
CA THR A 128 -18.10 11.82 10.63
C THR A 128 -18.38 10.57 9.77
N GLN A 129 -19.57 10.44 9.20
CA GLN A 129 -19.92 9.33 8.33
C GLN A 129 -19.14 9.38 7.01
N GLU A 130 -19.11 10.56 6.37
CA GLU A 130 -18.40 10.77 5.10
C GLU A 130 -16.89 10.65 5.28
N LEU A 131 -16.33 11.20 6.35
CA LEU A 131 -14.91 11.12 6.65
C LEU A 131 -14.45 9.68 6.91
N SER A 132 -15.21 8.91 7.69
CA SER A 132 -14.91 7.50 7.94
C SER A 132 -14.94 6.67 6.64
N ARG A 133 -15.95 6.87 5.78
CA ARG A 133 -16.02 6.18 4.49
C ARG A 133 -14.82 6.53 3.60
N ARG A 134 -14.50 7.81 3.48
CA ARG A 134 -13.34 8.26 2.68
C ARG A 134 -12.02 7.72 3.22
N ALA A 135 -11.83 7.69 4.54
CA ALA A 135 -10.65 7.12 5.16
C ALA A 135 -10.49 5.63 4.79
N GLN A 136 -11.56 4.84 4.92
CA GLN A 136 -11.56 3.42 4.55
C GLN A 136 -11.31 3.19 3.04
N GLU A 137 -11.88 4.03 2.18
CA GLU A 137 -11.62 3.98 0.73
C GLU A 137 -10.15 4.27 0.42
N THR A 138 -9.56 5.25 1.09
CA THR A 138 -8.14 5.60 0.94
C THR A 138 -7.23 4.48 1.48
N GLU A 139 -7.60 3.82 2.58
CA GLU A 139 -6.88 2.64 3.08
C GLU A 139 -6.86 1.50 2.07
N LYS A 140 -7.98 1.23 1.38
CA LYS A 140 -8.02 0.22 0.31
C LYS A 140 -7.09 0.57 -0.84
N LEU A 141 -6.99 1.86 -1.22
CA LEU A 141 -6.05 2.31 -2.25
C LEU A 141 -4.60 2.13 -1.79
N ARG A 142 -4.30 2.42 -0.51
CA ARG A 142 -3.00 2.13 0.09
C ARG A 142 -2.65 0.66 -0.01
N ASP A 143 -3.56 -0.23 0.40
CA ASP A 143 -3.34 -1.67 0.41
C ASP A 143 -3.10 -2.22 -1.01
N LEU A 144 -3.85 -1.71 -2.00
CA LEU A 144 -3.62 -2.03 -3.40
C LEU A 144 -2.20 -1.65 -3.85
N GLN A 145 -1.70 -0.47 -3.46
CA GLN A 145 -0.35 -0.05 -3.81
C GLN A 145 0.73 -0.84 -3.05
N LEU A 146 0.48 -1.23 -1.80
CA LEU A 146 1.36 -2.13 -1.06
C LEU A 146 1.48 -3.50 -1.73
N ASN A 147 0.36 -4.07 -2.18
CA ASN A 147 0.37 -5.35 -2.89
C ASN A 147 1.17 -5.26 -4.20
N LYS A 148 1.04 -4.15 -4.96
CA LYS A 148 1.89 -3.88 -6.12
C LYS A 148 3.37 -3.82 -5.76
N TYR A 149 3.70 -3.07 -4.71
CA TYR A 149 5.07 -2.94 -4.22
C TYR A 149 5.68 -4.30 -3.88
N HIS A 150 4.98 -5.14 -3.13
CA HIS A 150 5.48 -6.47 -2.78
C HIS A 150 5.71 -7.36 -4.00
N ASN A 151 4.81 -7.34 -5.00
CA ASN A 151 5.02 -8.08 -6.24
C ASN A 151 6.31 -7.64 -6.96
N PHE A 152 6.57 -6.33 -7.06
CA PHE A 152 7.78 -5.80 -7.67
C PHE A 152 9.03 -6.08 -6.84
N GLU A 153 8.94 -6.08 -5.51
CA GLU A 153 10.03 -6.44 -4.61
C GLU A 153 10.47 -7.89 -4.81
N PHE A 154 9.52 -8.83 -4.86
CA PHE A 154 9.82 -10.24 -5.15
C PHE A 154 10.34 -10.44 -6.57
N ALA A 155 9.81 -9.71 -7.56
CA ALA A 155 10.31 -9.74 -8.92
C ALA A 155 11.76 -9.25 -8.98
N SER A 156 12.09 -8.14 -8.31
CA SER A 156 13.45 -7.61 -8.23
C SER A 156 14.42 -8.60 -7.60
N ALA A 157 14.01 -9.25 -6.51
CA ALA A 157 14.81 -10.30 -5.86
C ALA A 157 15.08 -11.49 -6.83
N ALA A 158 14.07 -11.92 -7.58
CA ALA A 158 14.23 -12.97 -8.58
C ALA A 158 15.24 -12.56 -9.68
N PHE A 159 15.15 -11.35 -10.21
CA PHE A 159 16.10 -10.85 -11.21
C PHE A 159 17.51 -10.75 -10.66
N GLN A 160 17.71 -10.28 -9.42
CA GLN A 160 19.02 -10.24 -8.76
C GLN A 160 19.64 -11.63 -8.64
N ILE A 161 18.87 -12.62 -8.17
CA ILE A 161 19.31 -14.02 -8.09
C ILE A 161 19.66 -14.54 -9.49
N GLY A 162 18.84 -14.24 -10.50
CA GLY A 162 19.09 -14.63 -11.89
C GLY A 162 20.41 -14.07 -12.42
N ILE A 163 20.72 -12.80 -12.16
CA ILE A 163 21.99 -12.16 -12.54
C ILE A 163 23.18 -12.84 -11.86
N VAL A 164 23.09 -13.11 -10.56
CA VAL A 164 24.16 -13.79 -9.81
C VAL A 164 24.41 -15.19 -10.37
N LEU A 165 23.36 -15.98 -10.64
CA LEU A 165 23.48 -17.32 -11.23
C LEU A 165 24.08 -17.28 -12.64
N ALA A 166 23.65 -16.33 -13.46
CA ALA A 166 24.20 -16.16 -14.80
C ALA A 166 25.69 -15.74 -14.76
N SER A 167 26.08 -14.87 -13.83
CA SER A 167 27.47 -14.49 -13.61
C SER A 167 28.34 -15.68 -13.17
N ALA A 168 27.80 -16.49 -12.23
CA ALA A 168 28.46 -17.73 -11.81
C ALA A 168 28.62 -18.76 -12.98
N ALA A 169 27.64 -18.82 -13.89
CA ALA A 169 27.70 -19.67 -15.09
C ALA A 169 28.87 -19.28 -16.02
N VAL A 170 29.14 -17.97 -16.16
CA VAL A 170 30.30 -17.48 -16.94
C VAL A 170 31.62 -17.92 -16.32
N ILE A 171 31.74 -17.76 -14.98
CA ILE A 171 32.98 -18.07 -14.25
C ILE A 171 33.27 -19.58 -14.22
N THR A 172 32.25 -20.40 -13.97
CA THR A 172 32.38 -21.85 -13.82
C THR A 172 32.24 -22.61 -15.12
N SER A 173 31.84 -21.95 -16.19
CA SER A 173 31.51 -22.58 -17.51
C SER A 173 30.39 -23.65 -17.40
N MET A 174 29.59 -23.65 -16.34
CA MET A 174 28.48 -24.57 -16.08
C MET A 174 27.17 -24.07 -16.71
N MET A 175 26.79 -24.63 -17.86
CA MET A 175 25.55 -24.24 -18.56
C MET A 175 24.28 -24.49 -17.73
N GLY A 176 24.29 -25.42 -16.79
CA GLY A 176 23.16 -25.65 -15.87
C GLY A 176 22.75 -24.41 -15.06
N LEU A 177 23.74 -23.64 -14.61
CA LEU A 177 23.46 -22.35 -13.89
C LEU A 177 22.82 -21.31 -14.81
N ALA A 178 23.20 -21.27 -16.09
CA ALA A 178 22.59 -20.36 -17.06
C ALA A 178 21.08 -20.69 -17.30
N TYR A 179 20.74 -21.98 -17.42
CA TYR A 179 19.34 -22.39 -17.52
C TYR A 179 18.53 -22.07 -16.26
N LEU A 180 19.13 -22.27 -15.09
CA LEU A 180 18.51 -21.91 -13.81
C LEU A 180 18.29 -20.39 -13.69
N ALA A 181 19.26 -19.59 -14.14
CA ALA A 181 19.13 -18.14 -14.21
C ALA A 181 17.96 -17.69 -15.10
N ILE A 182 17.78 -18.31 -16.26
CA ILE A 182 16.64 -18.06 -17.16
C ILE A 182 15.34 -18.42 -16.47
N GLY A 183 15.25 -19.58 -15.81
CA GLY A 183 14.04 -20.00 -15.08
C GLY A 183 13.62 -19.01 -14.00
N VAL A 184 14.57 -18.56 -13.18
CA VAL A 184 14.35 -17.56 -12.15
C VAL A 184 13.98 -16.19 -12.76
N GLY A 185 14.62 -15.81 -13.88
CA GLY A 185 14.28 -14.60 -14.63
C GLY A 185 12.84 -14.62 -15.17
N VAL A 186 12.38 -15.75 -15.71
CA VAL A 186 11.00 -15.93 -16.14
C VAL A 186 10.03 -15.79 -14.97
N LEU A 187 10.35 -16.35 -13.79
CA LEU A 187 9.57 -16.13 -12.57
C LEU A 187 9.47 -14.64 -12.23
N GLY A 188 10.60 -13.90 -12.31
CA GLY A 188 10.61 -12.45 -12.10
C GLY A 188 9.68 -11.70 -13.07
N ILE A 189 9.66 -12.08 -14.36
CA ILE A 189 8.75 -11.49 -15.36
C ILE A 189 7.29 -11.78 -14.99
N VAL A 190 6.95 -12.99 -14.60
CA VAL A 190 5.59 -13.36 -14.17
C VAL A 190 5.16 -12.51 -12.96
N LEU A 191 6.04 -12.37 -11.95
CA LEU A 191 5.75 -11.53 -10.77
C LEU A 191 5.61 -10.04 -11.14
N THR A 192 6.39 -9.53 -12.08
CA THR A 192 6.22 -8.16 -12.59
C THR A 192 4.87 -7.99 -13.28
N CYS A 193 4.47 -8.94 -14.10
CA CYS A 193 3.17 -8.91 -14.77
C CYS A 193 2.01 -9.00 -13.77
N THR A 194 2.11 -9.86 -12.76
CA THR A 194 1.07 -9.93 -11.70
C THR A 194 0.97 -8.61 -10.93
N GLY A 195 2.10 -7.98 -10.60
CA GLY A 195 2.11 -6.66 -9.96
C GLY A 195 1.44 -5.55 -10.79
N LEU A 196 1.53 -5.63 -12.12
CA LEU A 196 0.88 -4.66 -13.02
C LEU A 196 -0.63 -4.91 -13.20
N PHE A 197 -1.04 -6.16 -13.41
CA PHE A 197 -2.40 -6.50 -13.85
C PHE A 197 -3.29 -7.09 -12.76
N VAL A 198 -2.74 -7.85 -11.81
CA VAL A 198 -3.50 -8.58 -10.78
C VAL A 198 -2.74 -8.53 -9.44
N PRO A 199 -2.56 -7.33 -8.84
CA PRO A 199 -1.70 -7.16 -7.67
C PRO A 199 -2.12 -7.98 -6.44
N ASP A 200 -3.41 -8.30 -6.30
CA ASP A 200 -3.95 -9.05 -5.17
C ASP A 200 -3.73 -10.56 -5.29
N MET A 201 -3.30 -11.06 -6.45
CA MET A 201 -3.14 -12.50 -6.69
C MET A 201 -2.10 -13.12 -5.76
N LEU A 202 -0.94 -12.50 -5.60
CA LEU A 202 0.13 -13.01 -4.75
C LEU A 202 -0.29 -13.00 -3.28
N HIS A 203 -0.95 -11.93 -2.84
CA HIS A 203 -1.49 -11.81 -1.48
C HIS A 203 -2.48 -12.93 -1.17
N ASN A 204 -3.42 -13.19 -2.08
CA ASN A 204 -4.40 -14.25 -1.94
C ASN A 204 -3.76 -15.66 -1.90
N ILE A 205 -2.73 -15.90 -2.71
CA ILE A 205 -1.98 -17.16 -2.71
C ILE A 205 -1.25 -17.35 -1.37
N LEU A 206 -0.56 -16.32 -0.87
CA LEU A 206 0.14 -16.38 0.42
C LEU A 206 -0.83 -16.65 1.58
N HIS A 207 -1.97 -15.96 1.63
CA HIS A 207 -3.02 -16.23 2.63
C HIS A 207 -3.58 -17.64 2.56
N TRP A 208 -3.76 -18.17 1.35
CA TRP A 208 -4.20 -19.55 1.18
C TRP A 208 -3.18 -20.55 1.75
N PHE A 209 -1.87 -20.31 1.51
CA PHE A 209 -0.80 -21.11 2.10
C PHE A 209 -0.77 -21.00 3.62
N GLU A 210 -0.85 -19.79 4.18
CA GLU A 210 -0.91 -19.59 5.63
C GLU A 210 -2.09 -20.32 6.26
N ALA A 211 -3.27 -20.25 5.66
CA ALA A 211 -4.46 -20.97 6.11
C ALA A 211 -4.27 -22.50 6.06
N LEU A 212 -3.58 -23.03 5.04
CA LEU A 212 -3.27 -24.45 4.91
C LEU A 212 -2.35 -24.94 6.04
N PHE A 213 -1.33 -24.14 6.41
CA PHE A 213 -0.38 -24.48 7.47
C PHE A 213 -0.90 -24.19 8.87
N ALA A 214 -1.72 -23.15 9.05
CA ALA A 214 -2.37 -22.82 10.33
C ALA A 214 -3.49 -23.81 10.69
N GLY A 215 -4.17 -24.40 9.70
CA GLY A 215 -5.21 -25.44 9.90
C GLY A 215 -4.69 -26.81 10.33
N GLY A 216 -3.38 -27.06 10.30
CA GLY A 216 -2.76 -28.34 10.67
C GLY A 216 -2.39 -28.51 12.16
N GLY A 217 -2.67 -27.51 13.02
CA GLY A 217 -2.23 -27.48 14.42
C GLY A 217 -3.27 -27.79 15.50
N HIS A 218 -4.45 -28.29 15.16
CA HIS A 218 -5.45 -28.72 16.14
C HIS A 218 -5.78 -30.20 15.95
N HIS A 219 -4.95 -31.05 16.53
CA HIS A 219 -5.31 -32.41 16.96
C HIS A 219 -4.65 -32.69 18.30
#